data_aacba72a67bd12457b18c5165d47666c
#
_entry.id   aacba72a67bd12457b18c5165d47666c
#
_cell.length_a   1.000
_cell.length_b   1.000
_cell.length_c   1.000
_cell.angle_alpha   90.00
_cell.angle_beta   90.00
_cell.angle_gamma   90.00
#
_symmetry.space_group_name_H-M   'P 1'
#
loop_
_entity.id
_entity.type
_entity.pdbx_description
1 polymer ?
#
loop_
_entity_poly.entity_id
_entity_poly.type
_entity_poly.pdbx_seq_one_letter_code
_entity_poly.pdbx_strand_id
1 'polypeptide(L)'
;MINEKILKLQNIDISKPYKPSSSLIYSGSAKEFMTSLCTEALKHDAINHEYLNKFKNVNINNIKQALRDYAFQYSHYSNGFTIYLKNVVDRLSEKKHKDILMENYYEEMWKKDSDKFEDWPHKKMFNSFAEEVGVTKEYKENNELCITTKVWRQLFDEKCKTTIPGVGIGAIGVATEFIVPHIYSSLIPTIKAESTLSSRCSYFFELHTECDIEHGNEIIECATELAKDTTVREGIRFGTFSSLNLRKAFWDVMLSRLEANIG
;
A
#
# COMPACT_ATOMS: atom_id res chain seq x y z
N MET A 1 -23.23 21.34 -8.33
CA MET A 1 -22.86 20.52 -9.52
C MET A 1 -21.84 19.50 -9.08
N ILE A 2 -22.17 18.24 -9.15
CA ILE A 2 -21.23 17.16 -8.91
C ILE A 2 -20.20 17.23 -10.04
N ASN A 3 -18.92 17.38 -9.69
CA ASN A 3 -17.84 17.56 -10.65
C ASN A 3 -17.79 16.31 -11.57
N GLU A 4 -17.86 16.50 -12.90
CA GLU A 4 -17.80 15.40 -13.89
C GLU A 4 -16.56 14.52 -13.74
N LYS A 5 -15.46 15.07 -13.19
CA LYS A 5 -14.27 14.28 -12.82
C LYS A 5 -14.56 13.26 -11.70
N ILE A 6 -15.44 13.61 -10.75
CA ILE A 6 -15.86 12.67 -9.67
C ILE A 6 -16.73 11.55 -10.26
N LEU A 7 -17.60 11.88 -11.23
CA LEU A 7 -18.39 10.88 -11.95
C LEU A 7 -17.52 9.93 -12.79
N LYS A 8 -16.43 10.44 -13.38
CA LYS A 8 -15.45 9.57 -14.07
C LYS A 8 -14.71 8.65 -13.10
N LEU A 9 -14.45 9.09 -11.87
CA LEU A 9 -13.84 8.25 -10.82
C LEU A 9 -14.83 7.18 -10.29
N GLN A 10 -16.14 7.49 -10.29
CA GLN A 10 -17.19 6.51 -9.94
C GLN A 10 -17.38 5.46 -11.04
N ASN A 11 -16.97 5.75 -12.28
CA ASN A 11 -16.96 4.78 -13.40
C ASN A 11 -15.67 3.96 -13.50
N ILE A 12 -14.77 4.05 -12.51
CA ILE A 12 -13.74 3.02 -12.36
C ILE A 12 -14.48 1.74 -11.99
N ASP A 13 -14.66 0.90 -12.99
CA ASP A 13 -15.34 -0.39 -12.81
C ASP A 13 -14.43 -1.34 -12.05
N ILE A 14 -14.37 -1.10 -10.73
CA ILE A 14 -13.63 -1.96 -9.78
C ILE A 14 -14.20 -3.39 -9.75
N SER A 15 -15.38 -3.60 -10.37
CA SER A 15 -15.99 -4.91 -10.54
C SER A 15 -15.38 -5.70 -11.70
N LYS A 16 -14.76 -5.03 -12.67
CA LYS A 16 -14.05 -5.72 -13.73
C LYS A 16 -12.71 -6.21 -13.22
N PRO A 17 -12.53 -7.52 -13.13
CA PRO A 17 -11.23 -8.05 -12.76
C PRO A 17 -10.19 -7.52 -13.76
N TYR A 18 -9.07 -7.04 -13.23
CA TYR A 18 -7.91 -6.76 -14.06
C TYR A 18 -7.66 -7.96 -14.97
N LYS A 19 -7.60 -7.74 -16.27
CA LYS A 19 -7.21 -8.79 -17.22
C LYS A 19 -5.70 -8.79 -17.27
N PRO A 20 -5.03 -9.82 -16.72
CA PRO A 20 -3.59 -9.92 -16.80
C PRO A 20 -3.16 -9.97 -18.25
N SER A 21 -1.94 -9.52 -18.52
CA SER A 21 -1.36 -9.68 -19.85
C SER A 21 -1.21 -11.15 -20.20
N SER A 22 -1.03 -11.43 -21.49
CA SER A 22 -0.79 -12.79 -21.98
C SER A 22 0.49 -13.44 -21.43
N SER A 23 1.34 -12.68 -20.73
CA SER A 23 2.56 -13.17 -20.09
C SER A 23 2.32 -13.90 -18.76
N LEU A 24 1.13 -13.77 -18.16
CA LEU A 24 0.84 -14.44 -16.89
C LEU A 24 0.61 -15.94 -17.09
N ILE A 25 1.48 -16.74 -16.49
CA ILE A 25 1.51 -18.20 -16.65
C ILE A 25 0.69 -18.88 -15.54
N TYR A 26 -0.47 -19.44 -15.90
CA TYR A 26 -1.30 -20.19 -14.95
C TYR A 26 -0.99 -21.69 -14.91
N SER A 27 -0.54 -22.26 -16.03
CA SER A 27 -0.32 -23.69 -16.19
C SER A 27 1.07 -24.19 -15.81
N GLY A 28 1.98 -23.28 -15.50
CA GLY A 28 3.34 -23.59 -15.09
C GLY A 28 3.44 -24.04 -13.62
N SER A 29 4.66 -24.22 -13.15
CA SER A 29 4.94 -24.43 -11.72
C SER A 29 4.45 -23.24 -10.89
N ALA A 30 4.26 -23.45 -9.59
CA ALA A 30 3.90 -22.39 -8.66
C ALA A 30 4.90 -21.21 -8.71
N LYS A 31 6.20 -21.53 -8.85
CA LYS A 31 7.27 -20.53 -8.96
C LYS A 31 7.15 -19.70 -10.24
N GLU A 32 6.88 -20.33 -11.38
CA GLU A 32 6.68 -19.63 -12.66
C GLU A 32 5.45 -18.73 -12.62
N PHE A 33 4.35 -19.21 -12.02
CA PHE A 33 3.16 -18.41 -11.80
C PHE A 33 3.47 -17.17 -10.95
N MET A 34 4.10 -17.32 -9.77
CA MET A 34 4.41 -16.21 -8.89
C MET A 34 5.42 -15.23 -9.51
N THR A 35 6.43 -15.73 -10.21
CA THR A 35 7.38 -14.87 -10.94
C THR A 35 6.68 -14.03 -12.00
N SER A 36 5.76 -14.62 -12.76
CA SER A 36 4.95 -13.90 -13.76
C SER A 36 4.04 -12.88 -13.11
N LEU A 37 3.38 -13.24 -12.00
CA LEU A 37 2.48 -12.37 -11.25
C LEU A 37 3.22 -11.13 -10.70
N CYS A 38 4.37 -11.33 -10.06
CA CYS A 38 5.20 -10.23 -9.54
C CYS A 38 5.71 -9.33 -10.67
N THR A 39 6.14 -9.93 -11.79
CA THR A 39 6.57 -9.18 -12.98
C THR A 39 5.44 -8.31 -13.55
N GLU A 40 4.23 -8.83 -13.63
CA GLU A 40 3.07 -8.06 -14.08
C GLU A 40 2.66 -6.99 -13.06
N ALA A 41 2.73 -7.30 -11.76
CA ALA A 41 2.44 -6.33 -10.71
C ALA A 41 3.35 -5.10 -10.80
N LEU A 42 4.65 -5.28 -11.05
CA LEU A 42 5.60 -4.18 -11.23
C LEU A 42 5.33 -3.30 -12.46
N LYS A 43 4.63 -3.81 -13.47
CA LYS A 43 4.22 -3.03 -14.64
C LYS A 43 2.92 -2.26 -14.43
N HIS A 44 2.22 -2.51 -13.31
CA HIS A 44 0.93 -1.89 -13.05
C HIS A 44 1.07 -0.39 -12.81
N ASP A 45 0.10 0.39 -13.29
CA ASP A 45 0.07 1.86 -13.15
C ASP A 45 0.11 2.34 -11.68
N ALA A 46 -0.24 1.48 -10.72
CA ALA A 46 -0.14 1.80 -9.29
C ALA A 46 1.32 2.03 -8.83
N ILE A 47 2.31 1.47 -9.52
CA ILE A 47 3.74 1.59 -9.19
C ILE A 47 4.39 2.74 -9.95
N ASN A 48 4.02 2.93 -11.21
CA ASN A 48 4.58 3.96 -12.09
C ASN A 48 3.58 5.08 -12.36
N HIS A 49 2.85 5.53 -11.33
CA HIS A 49 1.77 6.48 -11.48
C HIS A 49 2.28 7.92 -11.70
N GLU A 50 1.55 8.69 -12.51
CA GLU A 50 1.88 10.09 -12.79
C GLU A 50 1.94 10.94 -11.51
N TYR A 51 1.09 10.65 -10.51
CA TYR A 51 1.16 11.29 -9.20
C TYR A 51 2.55 11.18 -8.58
N LEU A 52 3.14 9.98 -8.55
CA LEU A 52 4.46 9.74 -7.95
C LEU A 52 5.55 10.52 -8.70
N ASN A 53 5.45 10.65 -10.02
CA ASN A 53 6.36 11.43 -10.83
C ASN A 53 6.22 12.93 -10.59
N LYS A 54 4.99 13.46 -10.53
CA LYS A 54 4.73 14.87 -10.22
C LYS A 54 5.11 15.20 -8.79
N PHE A 55 4.87 14.31 -7.85
CA PHE A 55 5.21 14.49 -6.44
C PHE A 55 6.72 14.68 -6.23
N LYS A 56 7.56 13.96 -6.96
CA LYS A 56 9.02 14.17 -6.95
C LYS A 56 9.45 15.56 -7.42
N ASN A 57 8.66 16.20 -8.27
CA ASN A 57 8.97 17.48 -8.92
C ASN A 57 8.12 18.64 -8.38
N VAL A 58 7.50 18.48 -7.21
CA VAL A 58 6.74 19.55 -6.56
C VAL A 58 7.65 20.73 -6.26
N ASN A 59 7.15 21.95 -6.54
CA ASN A 59 7.86 23.18 -6.21
C ASN A 59 8.17 23.20 -4.71
N ILE A 60 9.39 23.60 -4.36
CA ILE A 60 9.88 23.62 -2.98
C ILE A 60 8.93 24.36 -2.01
N ASN A 61 8.26 25.41 -2.47
CA ASN A 61 7.32 26.17 -1.65
C ASN A 61 6.02 25.41 -1.32
N ASN A 62 5.72 24.34 -2.05
CA ASN A 62 4.50 23.55 -1.93
C ASN A 62 4.74 22.15 -1.37
N ILE A 63 5.99 21.76 -1.11
CA ILE A 63 6.33 20.39 -0.65
C ILE A 63 5.58 20.05 0.63
N LYS A 64 5.63 20.91 1.65
CA LYS A 64 4.98 20.64 2.94
C LYS A 64 3.48 20.47 2.82
N GLN A 65 2.82 21.26 1.94
CA GLN A 65 1.39 21.13 1.67
C GLN A 65 1.07 19.80 0.98
N ALA A 66 1.87 19.41 0.00
CA ALA A 66 1.71 18.15 -0.72
C ALA A 66 1.92 16.94 0.21
N LEU A 67 2.95 16.99 1.06
CA LEU A 67 3.23 15.98 2.07
C LEU A 67 2.11 15.87 3.11
N ARG A 68 1.56 16.99 3.57
CA ARG A 68 0.44 17.02 4.52
C ARG A 68 -0.82 16.38 3.94
N ASP A 69 -1.16 16.71 2.69
CA ASP A 69 -2.32 16.11 2.03
C ASP A 69 -2.13 14.61 1.80
N TYR A 70 -0.96 14.20 1.33
CA TYR A 70 -0.60 12.78 1.22
C TYR A 70 -0.73 12.07 2.57
N ALA A 71 -0.09 12.59 3.60
CA ALA A 71 -0.09 11.98 4.93
C ALA A 71 -1.50 11.83 5.51
N PHE A 72 -2.35 12.85 5.34
CA PHE A 72 -3.73 12.82 5.80
C PHE A 72 -4.55 11.74 5.08
N GLN A 73 -4.51 11.71 3.76
CA GLN A 73 -5.28 10.75 2.98
C GLN A 73 -4.76 9.32 3.15
N TYR A 74 -3.43 9.14 3.08
CA TYR A 74 -2.81 7.82 3.14
C TYR A 74 -2.90 7.17 4.54
N SER A 75 -2.87 7.97 5.61
CA SER A 75 -2.98 7.48 6.99
C SER A 75 -4.24 6.63 7.23
N HIS A 76 -5.31 6.90 6.50
CA HIS A 76 -6.56 6.16 6.64
C HIS A 76 -6.42 4.69 6.23
N TYR A 77 -5.59 4.42 5.23
CA TYR A 77 -5.26 3.07 4.79
C TYR A 77 -4.12 2.48 5.65
N SER A 78 -2.99 3.18 5.77
CA SER A 78 -1.78 2.64 6.40
C SER A 78 -1.97 2.31 7.89
N ASN A 79 -2.73 3.13 8.62
CA ASN A 79 -3.04 2.87 10.03
C ASN A 79 -3.87 1.59 10.27
N GLY A 80 -4.41 0.98 9.22
CA GLY A 80 -5.13 -0.29 9.28
C GLY A 80 -4.26 -1.52 9.02
N PHE A 81 -2.98 -1.35 8.67
CA PHE A 81 -2.16 -2.43 8.11
C PHE A 81 -2.07 -3.67 9.02
N THR A 82 -1.82 -3.49 10.30
CA THR A 82 -1.77 -4.59 11.28
C THR A 82 -3.10 -5.34 11.38
N ILE A 83 -4.23 -4.65 11.19
CA ILE A 83 -5.56 -5.30 11.17
C ILE A 83 -5.70 -6.15 9.90
N TYR A 84 -5.27 -5.65 8.75
CA TYR A 84 -5.31 -6.39 7.49
C TYR A 84 -4.45 -7.64 7.56
N LEU A 85 -3.23 -7.50 8.04
CA LEU A 85 -2.28 -8.61 8.20
C LEU A 85 -2.85 -9.68 9.14
N LYS A 86 -3.38 -9.28 10.30
CA LYS A 86 -4.03 -10.20 11.25
C LYS A 86 -5.22 -10.94 10.63
N ASN A 87 -6.06 -10.23 9.85
CA ASN A 87 -7.18 -10.86 9.15
C ASN A 87 -6.71 -11.93 8.17
N VAL A 88 -5.61 -11.71 7.45
CA VAL A 88 -5.03 -12.71 6.54
C VAL A 88 -4.46 -13.90 7.33
N VAL A 89 -3.71 -13.66 8.41
CA VAL A 89 -3.20 -14.72 9.29
C VAL A 89 -4.31 -15.64 9.78
N ASP A 90 -5.44 -15.06 10.19
CA ASP A 90 -6.58 -15.83 10.71
C ASP A 90 -7.25 -16.71 9.64
N ARG A 91 -7.02 -16.44 8.35
CA ARG A 91 -7.57 -17.20 7.21
C ARG A 91 -6.62 -18.27 6.67
N LEU A 92 -5.35 -18.23 7.01
CA LEU A 92 -4.40 -19.28 6.64
C LEU A 92 -4.71 -20.55 7.42
N SER A 93 -4.57 -21.71 6.78
CA SER A 93 -4.78 -23.01 7.42
C SER A 93 -3.52 -23.50 8.11
N GLU A 94 -2.37 -23.39 7.45
CA GLU A 94 -1.13 -23.97 7.89
C GLU A 94 -0.41 -23.11 8.93
N LYS A 95 0.04 -23.74 10.02
CA LYS A 95 0.77 -23.07 11.10
C LYS A 95 2.03 -22.37 10.58
N LYS A 96 2.80 -23.02 9.69
CA LYS A 96 4.01 -22.46 9.09
C LYS A 96 3.75 -21.09 8.45
N HIS A 97 2.69 -20.97 7.65
CA HIS A 97 2.36 -19.72 6.99
C HIS A 97 1.87 -18.66 7.97
N LYS A 98 1.12 -19.08 9.01
CA LYS A 98 0.72 -18.18 10.10
C LYS A 98 1.92 -17.63 10.84
N ASP A 99 2.88 -18.47 11.18
CA ASP A 99 4.07 -18.07 11.94
C ASP A 99 4.85 -17.00 11.18
N ILE A 100 5.09 -17.15 9.87
CA ILE A 100 5.76 -16.17 9.01
C ILE A 100 5.04 -14.81 9.06
N LEU A 101 3.73 -14.79 8.79
CA LEU A 101 3.00 -13.53 8.80
C LEU A 101 2.83 -12.95 10.21
N MET A 102 2.89 -13.75 11.25
CA MET A 102 2.88 -13.27 12.63
C MET A 102 4.20 -12.61 13.03
N GLU A 103 5.34 -13.03 12.50
CA GLU A 103 6.62 -12.33 12.69
C GLU A 103 6.53 -10.91 12.13
N ASN A 104 6.10 -10.75 10.88
CA ASN A 104 5.82 -9.44 10.29
C ASN A 104 4.80 -8.63 11.15
N TYR A 105 3.70 -9.27 11.59
CA TYR A 105 2.72 -8.60 12.45
C TYR A 105 3.34 -8.05 13.75
N TYR A 106 4.23 -8.81 14.38
CA TYR A 106 4.89 -8.35 15.60
C TYR A 106 5.90 -7.23 15.33
N GLU A 107 6.57 -7.25 14.19
CA GLU A 107 7.46 -6.16 13.78
C GLU A 107 6.69 -4.86 13.51
N GLU A 108 5.54 -4.95 12.87
CA GLU A 108 4.63 -3.82 12.65
C GLU A 108 4.07 -3.24 13.96
N MET A 109 3.76 -4.11 14.92
CA MET A 109 3.15 -3.69 16.18
C MET A 109 4.16 -3.17 17.18
N TRP A 110 5.42 -3.69 17.18
CA TRP A 110 6.33 -3.36 18.25
C TRP A 110 7.68 -4.09 18.21
N LYS A 111 8.76 -3.38 18.43
CA LYS A 111 10.09 -4.02 18.46
C LYS A 111 10.74 -4.15 19.84
N LYS A 112 10.37 -3.42 20.88
CA LYS A 112 10.87 -3.55 22.29
C LYS A 112 10.29 -2.45 23.17
N ASP A 113 10.33 -2.60 24.50
CA ASP A 113 10.17 -1.53 25.51
C ASP A 113 11.34 -0.54 25.41
N SER A 114 11.30 0.31 24.39
CA SER A 114 12.35 1.27 24.09
C SER A 114 11.72 2.62 23.77
N ASP A 115 12.30 3.66 24.33
CA ASP A 115 11.96 5.05 23.99
C ASP A 115 12.60 5.51 22.67
N LYS A 116 13.43 4.66 22.04
CA LYS A 116 14.06 4.99 20.79
C LYS A 116 13.06 5.00 19.66
N PHE A 117 13.14 6.00 18.79
CA PHE A 117 12.25 6.16 17.66
C PHE A 117 12.28 4.94 16.71
N GLU A 118 13.44 4.36 16.50
CA GLU A 118 13.69 3.20 15.63
C GLU A 118 12.97 1.92 16.12
N ASP A 119 12.57 1.90 17.38
CA ASP A 119 11.86 0.77 18.00
C ASP A 119 10.34 1.02 18.11
N TRP A 120 9.83 2.13 17.58
CA TRP A 120 8.40 2.42 17.63
C TRP A 120 7.59 1.53 16.67
N PRO A 121 6.30 1.25 17.00
CA PRO A 121 5.37 0.68 16.05
C PRO A 121 5.33 1.50 14.75
N HIS A 122 5.31 0.84 13.60
CA HIS A 122 5.33 1.51 12.29
C HIS A 122 4.19 2.54 12.15
N LYS A 123 3.00 2.18 12.63
CA LYS A 123 1.88 3.14 12.71
C LYS A 123 2.22 4.41 13.49
N LYS A 124 2.97 4.31 14.61
CA LYS A 124 3.38 5.46 15.43
C LYS A 124 4.40 6.32 14.68
N MET A 125 5.34 5.69 13.96
CA MET A 125 6.31 6.40 13.12
C MET A 125 5.61 7.20 12.02
N PHE A 126 4.67 6.58 11.30
CA PHE A 126 3.90 7.27 10.26
C PHE A 126 3.05 8.41 10.80
N ASN A 127 2.41 8.23 11.96
CA ASN A 127 1.64 9.30 12.59
C ASN A 127 2.52 10.46 13.04
N SER A 128 3.74 10.19 13.52
CA SER A 128 4.72 11.24 13.84
C SER A 128 5.10 12.05 12.60
N PHE A 129 5.37 11.39 11.47
CA PHE A 129 5.56 12.08 10.20
C PHE A 129 4.34 12.92 9.82
N ALA A 130 3.13 12.38 9.92
CA ALA A 130 1.90 13.09 9.59
C ALA A 130 1.71 14.35 10.46
N GLU A 131 2.01 14.27 11.76
CA GLU A 131 1.95 15.41 12.68
C GLU A 131 2.99 16.48 12.31
N GLU A 132 4.21 16.11 11.96
CA GLU A 132 5.29 17.03 11.63
C GLU A 132 5.02 17.78 10.30
N VAL A 133 4.37 17.12 9.34
CA VAL A 133 3.92 17.81 8.10
C VAL A 133 2.66 18.64 8.30
N GLY A 134 2.06 18.63 9.50
CA GLY A 134 0.95 19.48 9.88
C GLY A 134 -0.43 18.84 9.82
N VAL A 135 -0.54 17.51 9.89
CA VAL A 135 -1.82 16.79 10.05
C VAL A 135 -2.25 16.85 11.52
N THR A 136 -2.52 18.06 12.00
CA THR A 136 -2.97 18.30 13.38
C THR A 136 -4.42 17.85 13.60
N LYS A 137 -4.87 17.88 14.85
CA LYS A 137 -6.28 17.62 15.19
C LYS A 137 -7.20 18.60 14.47
N GLU A 138 -6.87 19.89 14.50
CA GLU A 138 -7.63 20.94 13.79
C GLU A 138 -7.67 20.71 12.28
N TYR A 139 -6.54 20.30 11.68
CA TYR A 139 -6.51 19.96 10.26
C TYR A 139 -7.47 18.79 9.93
N LYS A 140 -7.51 17.76 10.78
CA LYS A 140 -8.41 16.60 10.60
C LYS A 140 -9.89 16.98 10.77
N GLU A 141 -10.20 17.93 11.65
CA GLU A 141 -11.56 18.42 11.88
C GLU A 141 -12.08 19.31 10.73
N ASN A 142 -11.17 20.03 10.06
CA ASN A 142 -11.50 20.95 8.98
C ASN A 142 -11.34 20.36 7.56
N ASN A 143 -10.87 19.12 7.43
CA ASN A 143 -10.63 18.47 6.15
C ASN A 143 -11.28 17.09 6.09
N GLU A 144 -11.77 16.72 4.93
CA GLU A 144 -12.41 15.43 4.71
C GLU A 144 -11.50 14.47 3.94
N LEU A 145 -11.61 13.20 4.32
CA LEU A 145 -11.04 12.11 3.53
C LEU A 145 -11.83 11.97 2.23
N CYS A 146 -11.10 11.82 1.13
CA CYS A 146 -11.72 11.51 -0.15
C CYS A 146 -12.52 10.20 -0.07
N ILE A 147 -13.62 10.15 -0.80
CA ILE A 147 -14.45 8.94 -0.87
C ILE A 147 -13.63 7.74 -1.36
N THR A 148 -12.74 7.94 -2.33
CA THR A 148 -11.84 6.91 -2.84
C THR A 148 -10.92 6.36 -1.76
N THR A 149 -10.40 7.21 -0.87
CA THR A 149 -9.59 6.78 0.29
C THR A 149 -10.40 5.88 1.24
N LYS A 150 -11.64 6.28 1.55
CA LYS A 150 -12.54 5.49 2.41
C LYS A 150 -12.88 4.15 1.78
N VAL A 151 -13.22 4.15 0.48
CA VAL A 151 -13.53 2.94 -0.30
C VAL A 151 -12.32 2.02 -0.41
N TRP A 152 -11.14 2.57 -0.68
CA TRP A 152 -9.91 1.77 -0.73
C TRP A 152 -9.69 0.99 0.56
N ARG A 153 -9.72 1.68 1.70
CA ARG A 153 -9.57 1.02 3.00
C ARG A 153 -10.59 -0.09 3.21
N GLN A 154 -11.87 0.20 2.95
CA GLN A 154 -12.95 -0.76 3.17
C GLN A 154 -12.78 -2.01 2.29
N LEU A 155 -12.60 -1.81 0.98
CA LEU A 155 -12.48 -2.93 0.04
C LEU A 155 -11.20 -3.72 0.23
N PHE A 156 -10.11 -3.07 0.68
CA PHE A 156 -8.87 -3.76 1.01
C PHE A 156 -9.05 -4.63 2.26
N ASP A 157 -9.67 -4.11 3.31
CA ASP A 157 -9.98 -4.86 4.53
C ASP A 157 -10.89 -6.07 4.24
N GLU A 158 -11.90 -5.91 3.37
CA GLU A 158 -12.76 -7.00 2.93
C GLU A 158 -11.97 -8.11 2.21
N LYS A 159 -10.98 -7.76 1.37
CA LYS A 159 -10.10 -8.75 0.74
C LYS A 159 -9.27 -9.52 1.77
N CYS A 160 -8.81 -8.85 2.80
CA CYS A 160 -8.05 -9.50 3.88
C CYS A 160 -8.93 -10.41 4.77
N LYS A 161 -10.24 -10.15 4.83
CA LYS A 161 -11.23 -10.93 5.60
C LYS A 161 -11.87 -12.07 4.84
N THR A 162 -11.76 -12.09 3.51
CA THR A 162 -12.44 -13.11 2.70
C THR A 162 -11.94 -14.52 3.02
N THR A 163 -12.84 -15.48 2.87
CA THR A 163 -12.50 -16.91 2.97
C THR A 163 -12.06 -17.52 1.63
N ILE A 164 -12.07 -16.74 0.55
CA ILE A 164 -11.59 -17.20 -0.77
C ILE A 164 -10.08 -17.39 -0.69
N PRO A 165 -9.57 -18.63 -0.89
CA PRO A 165 -8.16 -18.92 -0.76
C PRO A 165 -7.29 -18.04 -1.68
N GLY A 166 -6.18 -17.55 -1.16
CA GLY A 166 -5.20 -16.77 -1.92
C GLY A 166 -5.51 -15.26 -2.03
N VAL A 167 -6.74 -14.80 -1.87
CA VAL A 167 -7.09 -13.38 -2.06
C VAL A 167 -6.34 -12.48 -1.06
N GLY A 168 -6.40 -12.80 0.23
CA GLY A 168 -5.72 -12.01 1.26
C GLY A 168 -4.21 -11.97 1.07
N ILE A 169 -3.59 -13.13 0.76
CA ILE A 169 -2.15 -13.20 0.56
C ILE A 169 -1.69 -12.42 -0.69
N GLY A 170 -2.49 -12.42 -1.76
CA GLY A 170 -2.24 -11.59 -2.94
C GLY A 170 -2.34 -10.10 -2.65
N ALA A 171 -3.28 -9.68 -1.80
CA ALA A 171 -3.47 -8.30 -1.41
C ALA A 171 -2.34 -7.79 -0.50
N ILE A 172 -1.99 -8.52 0.55
CA ILE A 172 -0.92 -8.14 1.49
C ILE A 172 0.47 -8.37 0.86
N GLY A 173 0.75 -9.54 0.31
CA GLY A 173 2.07 -9.89 -0.17
C GLY A 173 2.43 -9.11 -1.44
N VAL A 174 1.82 -9.46 -2.58
CA VAL A 174 2.24 -8.88 -3.86
C VAL A 174 1.82 -7.42 -4.00
N ALA A 175 0.56 -7.08 -3.67
CA ALA A 175 0.05 -5.72 -3.86
C ALA A 175 0.37 -4.74 -2.72
N THR A 176 1.12 -5.16 -1.71
CA THR A 176 1.58 -4.27 -0.63
C THR A 176 3.07 -4.49 -0.35
N GLU A 177 3.47 -5.51 0.39
CA GLU A 177 4.85 -5.71 0.83
C GLU A 177 5.86 -5.71 -0.34
N PHE A 178 5.57 -6.48 -1.38
CA PHE A 178 6.47 -6.58 -2.53
C PHE A 178 6.63 -5.28 -3.33
N ILE A 179 5.58 -4.43 -3.39
CA ILE A 179 5.62 -3.21 -4.20
C ILE A 179 5.98 -1.95 -3.43
N VAL A 180 5.82 -1.94 -2.09
CA VAL A 180 6.02 -0.75 -1.25
C VAL A 180 7.43 -0.20 -1.36
N PRO A 181 8.51 -0.98 -1.41
CA PRO A 181 9.86 -0.45 -1.63
C PRO A 181 9.97 0.40 -2.90
N HIS A 182 9.33 -0.02 -3.99
CA HIS A 182 9.33 0.73 -5.27
C HIS A 182 8.57 2.07 -5.16
N ILE A 183 7.46 2.08 -4.43
CA ILE A 183 6.65 3.29 -4.23
C ILE A 183 7.37 4.26 -3.29
N TYR A 184 7.86 3.80 -2.15
CA TYR A 184 8.47 4.65 -1.14
C TYR A 184 9.79 5.25 -1.59
N SER A 185 10.58 4.53 -2.37
CA SER A 185 11.78 5.10 -3.03
C SER A 185 11.45 6.32 -3.90
N SER A 186 10.21 6.42 -4.38
CA SER A 186 9.73 7.58 -5.12
C SER A 186 9.31 8.77 -4.23
N LEU A 187 8.93 8.54 -2.99
CA LEU A 187 8.46 9.57 -2.05
C LEU A 187 9.60 10.18 -1.22
N ILE A 188 10.61 9.38 -0.87
CA ILE A 188 11.74 9.76 0.00
C ILE A 188 12.44 11.05 -0.46
N PRO A 189 12.77 11.25 -1.76
CA PRO A 189 13.45 12.47 -2.20
C PRO A 189 12.67 13.75 -1.88
N THR A 190 11.34 13.73 -2.04
CA THR A 190 10.47 14.88 -1.73
C THR A 190 10.40 15.14 -0.23
N ILE A 191 10.34 14.10 0.60
CA ILE A 191 10.33 14.23 2.05
C ILE A 191 11.64 14.86 2.52
N LYS A 192 12.80 14.40 1.99
CA LYS A 192 14.12 14.94 2.32
C LYS A 192 14.37 16.36 1.80
N ALA A 193 13.67 16.77 0.75
CA ALA A 193 13.79 18.11 0.21
C ALA A 193 13.09 19.17 1.07
N GLU A 194 12.17 18.79 1.96
CA GLU A 194 11.51 19.71 2.87
C GLU A 194 12.38 19.97 4.11
N SER A 195 13.13 21.07 4.06
CA SER A 195 14.17 21.43 5.04
C SER A 195 13.65 21.71 6.45
N THR A 196 12.33 21.91 6.64
CA THR A 196 11.73 22.17 7.94
C THR A 196 11.38 20.88 8.70
N LEU A 197 11.49 19.72 8.06
CA LEU A 197 11.22 18.43 8.67
C LEU A 197 12.46 17.84 9.33
N SER A 198 12.25 17.12 10.42
CA SER A 198 13.32 16.34 11.04
C SER A 198 13.74 15.15 10.19
N SER A 199 14.95 14.65 10.39
CA SER A 199 15.43 13.43 9.73
C SER A 199 14.57 12.18 10.01
N ARG A 200 13.77 12.21 11.09
CA ARG A 200 12.84 11.13 11.43
C ARG A 200 11.69 10.97 10.43
N CYS A 201 11.33 12.05 9.72
CA CYS A 201 10.23 12.02 8.76
C CYS A 201 10.46 11.07 7.59
N SER A 202 11.70 10.90 7.13
CA SER A 202 12.02 9.93 6.08
C SER A 202 12.21 8.51 6.60
N TYR A 203 12.49 8.35 7.90
CA TYR A 203 12.87 7.05 8.48
C TYR A 203 11.81 5.95 8.28
N PHE A 204 10.52 6.26 8.49
CA PHE A 204 9.45 5.30 8.22
C PHE A 204 9.51 4.74 6.79
N PHE A 205 9.72 5.62 5.82
CA PHE A 205 9.76 5.24 4.41
C PHE A 205 11.05 4.48 4.06
N GLU A 206 12.17 4.92 4.63
CA GLU A 206 13.48 4.27 4.45
C GLU A 206 13.49 2.86 5.04
N LEU A 207 12.96 2.70 6.25
CA LEU A 207 12.80 1.41 6.91
C LEU A 207 12.04 0.43 6.03
N HIS A 208 10.90 0.86 5.44
CA HIS A 208 10.11 0.01 4.55
C HIS A 208 10.73 -0.21 3.16
N THR A 209 11.74 0.55 2.76
CA THR A 209 12.51 0.20 1.57
C THR A 209 13.53 -0.90 1.82
N GLU A 210 13.83 -1.20 3.07
CA GLU A 210 14.77 -2.23 3.50
C GLU A 210 14.05 -3.47 4.02
N CYS A 211 13.22 -3.32 5.06
CA CYS A 211 12.54 -4.47 5.69
C CYS A 211 11.48 -5.12 4.79
N ASP A 212 10.75 -4.36 3.96
CA ASP A 212 9.73 -4.95 3.08
C ASP A 212 10.34 -5.80 1.96
N ILE A 213 11.64 -5.71 1.71
CA ILE A 213 12.31 -6.67 0.82
C ILE A 213 12.31 -8.07 1.46
N GLU A 214 12.57 -8.18 2.75
CA GLU A 214 12.56 -9.45 3.48
C GLU A 214 11.14 -9.96 3.68
N HIS A 215 10.25 -9.12 4.23
CA HIS A 215 8.82 -9.43 4.41
C HIS A 215 8.14 -9.81 3.09
N GLY A 216 8.40 -9.04 2.03
CA GLY A 216 7.89 -9.32 0.69
C GLY A 216 8.34 -10.68 0.17
N ASN A 217 9.62 -11.04 0.34
CA ASN A 217 10.14 -12.34 -0.08
C ASN A 217 9.51 -13.49 0.70
N GLU A 218 9.37 -13.37 2.01
CA GLU A 218 8.76 -14.39 2.88
C GLU A 218 7.28 -14.61 2.53
N ILE A 219 6.52 -13.52 2.32
CA ILE A 219 5.12 -13.64 1.93
C ILE A 219 4.98 -14.17 0.49
N ILE A 220 5.88 -13.82 -0.44
CA ILE A 220 5.93 -14.40 -1.78
C ILE A 220 6.24 -15.89 -1.73
N GLU A 221 7.12 -16.32 -0.82
CA GLU A 221 7.41 -17.74 -0.60
C GLU A 221 6.17 -18.48 -0.08
N CYS A 222 5.47 -17.91 0.90
CA CYS A 222 4.20 -18.41 1.41
C CYS A 222 3.14 -18.50 0.28
N ALA A 223 2.99 -17.45 -0.52
CA ALA A 223 2.09 -17.44 -1.67
C ALA A 223 2.46 -18.49 -2.73
N THR A 224 3.77 -18.73 -2.92
CA THR A 224 4.27 -19.78 -3.85
C THR A 224 3.90 -21.17 -3.36
N GLU A 225 4.01 -21.43 -2.06
CA GLU A 225 3.59 -22.69 -1.46
C GLU A 225 2.07 -22.92 -1.66
N LEU A 226 1.26 -21.90 -1.38
CA LEU A 226 -0.19 -21.95 -1.60
C LEU A 226 -0.54 -22.14 -3.09
N ALA A 227 0.21 -21.54 -4.00
CA ALA A 227 -0.01 -21.63 -5.45
C ALA A 227 0.34 -23.02 -6.03
N LYS A 228 0.90 -23.96 -5.25
CA LYS A 228 1.00 -25.37 -5.65
C LYS A 228 -0.40 -25.97 -5.90
N ASP A 229 -1.38 -25.56 -5.12
CA ASP A 229 -2.78 -25.76 -5.47
C ASP A 229 -3.19 -24.74 -6.54
N THR A 230 -3.43 -25.23 -7.76
CA THR A 230 -3.79 -24.40 -8.91
C THR A 230 -5.11 -23.65 -8.71
N THR A 231 -6.00 -24.15 -7.86
CA THR A 231 -7.28 -23.50 -7.55
C THR A 231 -7.11 -22.21 -6.75
N VAL A 232 -6.00 -22.07 -6.03
CA VAL A 232 -5.68 -20.89 -5.21
C VAL A 232 -5.08 -19.74 -6.06
N ARG A 233 -4.50 -20.06 -7.23
CA ARG A 233 -3.80 -19.08 -8.09
C ARG A 233 -4.70 -17.93 -8.53
N GLU A 234 -5.95 -18.22 -8.88
CA GLU A 234 -6.90 -17.16 -9.27
C GLU A 234 -7.21 -16.22 -8.10
N GLY A 235 -7.33 -16.74 -6.88
CA GLY A 235 -7.48 -15.91 -5.68
C GLY A 235 -6.28 -14.99 -5.44
N ILE A 236 -5.05 -15.52 -5.54
CA ILE A 236 -3.83 -14.72 -5.41
C ILE A 236 -3.80 -13.62 -6.48
N ARG A 237 -4.06 -13.98 -7.74
CA ARG A 237 -4.13 -13.01 -8.85
C ARG A 237 -5.18 -11.93 -8.60
N PHE A 238 -6.40 -12.34 -8.24
CA PHE A 238 -7.48 -11.40 -7.98
C PHE A 238 -7.14 -10.47 -6.81
N GLY A 239 -6.65 -11.01 -5.70
CA GLY A 239 -6.21 -10.23 -4.54
C GLY A 239 -5.16 -9.19 -4.93
N THR A 240 -4.16 -9.60 -5.71
CA THR A 240 -3.09 -8.72 -6.19
C THR A 240 -3.65 -7.58 -7.05
N PHE A 241 -4.25 -7.88 -8.19
CA PHE A 241 -4.59 -6.83 -9.15
C PHE A 241 -5.77 -5.97 -8.73
N SER A 242 -6.75 -6.53 -8.01
CA SER A 242 -7.84 -5.72 -7.47
C SER A 242 -7.34 -4.75 -6.39
N SER A 243 -6.30 -5.10 -5.63
CA SER A 243 -5.69 -4.19 -4.65
C SER A 243 -4.81 -3.14 -5.32
N LEU A 244 -4.06 -3.50 -6.36
CA LEU A 244 -3.33 -2.54 -7.19
C LEU A 244 -4.26 -1.53 -7.87
N ASN A 245 -5.41 -1.97 -8.39
CA ASN A 245 -6.41 -1.08 -8.96
C ASN A 245 -6.97 -0.08 -7.93
N LEU A 246 -7.20 -0.50 -6.69
CA LEU A 246 -7.61 0.40 -5.61
C LEU A 246 -6.53 1.43 -5.30
N ARG A 247 -5.27 1.03 -5.25
CA ARG A 247 -4.14 1.93 -5.05
C ARG A 247 -3.99 2.91 -6.23
N LYS A 248 -4.15 2.43 -7.47
CA LYS A 248 -4.16 3.32 -8.64
C LYS A 248 -5.27 4.37 -8.53
N ALA A 249 -6.48 3.96 -8.20
CA ALA A 249 -7.60 4.90 -8.03
C ALA A 249 -7.31 5.93 -6.91
N PHE A 250 -6.64 5.53 -5.84
CA PHE A 250 -6.15 6.46 -4.83
C PHE A 250 -5.16 7.47 -5.42
N TRP A 251 -4.18 7.02 -6.21
CA TRP A 251 -3.22 7.92 -6.87
C TRP A 251 -3.88 8.86 -7.88
N ASP A 252 -4.92 8.41 -8.63
CA ASP A 252 -5.69 9.27 -9.55
C ASP A 252 -6.30 10.47 -8.80
N VAL A 253 -6.87 10.22 -7.62
CA VAL A 253 -7.44 11.29 -6.77
C VAL A 253 -6.34 12.18 -6.21
N MET A 254 -5.24 11.59 -5.72
CA MET A 254 -4.12 12.36 -5.19
C MET A 254 -3.48 13.24 -6.27
N LEU A 255 -3.42 12.78 -7.52
CA LEU A 255 -2.97 13.57 -8.65
C LEU A 255 -3.86 14.81 -8.88
N SER A 256 -5.18 14.60 -8.93
CA SER A 256 -6.14 15.69 -9.11
C SER A 256 -6.05 16.71 -7.96
N ARG A 257 -5.82 16.25 -6.73
CA ARG A 257 -5.65 17.13 -5.57
C ARG A 257 -4.35 17.90 -5.62
N LEU A 258 -3.26 17.23 -6.00
CA LEU A 258 -1.95 17.87 -6.16
C LEU A 258 -2.05 19.01 -7.19
N GLU A 259 -2.66 18.75 -8.34
CA GLU A 259 -2.84 19.75 -9.40
C GLU A 259 -3.73 20.92 -8.99
N ALA A 260 -4.78 20.65 -8.21
CA ALA A 260 -5.67 21.71 -7.71
C ALA A 260 -5.04 22.59 -6.63
N ASN A 261 -4.07 22.07 -5.89
CA ASN A 261 -3.41 22.78 -4.78
C ASN A 261 -2.13 23.53 -5.20
N ILE A 262 -1.58 23.21 -6.37
CA ILE A 262 -0.30 23.76 -6.87
C ILE A 262 -0.54 24.74 -8.07
N GLY A 263 -1.71 24.68 -8.68
CA GLY A 263 -2.15 25.62 -9.74
C GLY A 263 -2.74 26.86 -9.14
#